data_8392c2279dccfbfb4655dafe2991dea2
#
_entry.id   8392c2279dccfbfb4655dafe2991dea2
#
_cell.length_a   1.000
_cell.length_b   1.000
_cell.length_c   1.000
_cell.angle_alpha   90.00
_cell.angle_beta   90.00
_cell.angle_gamma   90.00
#
_symmetry.space_group_name_H-M   'P 1'
#
loop_
_entity.id
_entity.type
_entity.pdbx_description
1 polymer ?
#
loop_
_entity_poly.entity_id
_entity_poly.type
_entity_poly.pdbx_seq_one_letter_code
_entity_poly.pdbx_strand_id
1 'polypeptide(L)'
;LHNGQFTTLDRQNPQATAVAIVEGCFIAVGSDDEVMRFADDHAQVIDLNRRRVIPGLIDSHLHFIRGGLNYNMELRWDGIPSLADAMRRLKGQVARTPAPQWVRVT
;
A
#
# COMPACT_ATOMS: atom_id res chain seq x y z
N LEU A 1 -6.00 -4.59 20.11
CA LEU A 1 -4.60 -4.68 19.68
C LEU A 1 -3.77 -3.82 20.61
N HIS A 2 -2.66 -4.31 21.14
CA HIS A 2 -1.80 -3.56 22.06
C HIS A 2 -0.31 -3.81 21.78
N ASN A 3 0.57 -3.11 22.52
CA ASN A 3 2.02 -3.20 22.37
C ASN A 3 2.47 -3.01 20.90
N GLY A 4 1.85 -2.06 20.19
CA GLY A 4 2.16 -1.69 18.82
C GLY A 4 2.85 -0.33 18.71
N GLN A 5 3.21 0.04 17.49
CA GLN A 5 3.69 1.37 17.11
C GLN A 5 2.77 1.92 16.04
N PHE A 6 1.65 2.50 16.46
CA PHE A 6 0.64 3.03 15.55
C PHE A 6 1.01 4.43 15.07
N THR A 7 0.94 4.63 13.75
CA THR A 7 0.93 5.97 13.15
C THR A 7 -0.51 6.30 12.83
N THR A 8 -1.11 7.24 13.55
CA THR A 8 -2.55 7.50 13.49
C THR A 8 -2.96 8.43 12.35
N LEU A 9 -2.03 9.26 11.84
CA LEU A 9 -2.25 10.39 10.94
C LEU A 9 -3.10 11.51 11.56
N ASP A 10 -3.45 11.41 12.85
CA ASP A 10 -4.07 12.48 13.60
C ASP A 10 -2.98 13.43 14.11
N ARG A 11 -3.10 14.72 13.78
CA ARG A 11 -2.13 15.75 14.20
C ARG A 11 -2.09 15.97 15.72
N GLN A 12 -3.19 15.72 16.42
CA GLN A 12 -3.29 15.92 17.86
C GLN A 12 -2.75 14.70 18.62
N ASN A 13 -2.87 13.51 18.04
CA ASN A 13 -2.38 12.26 18.63
C ASN A 13 -1.67 11.39 17.57
N PRO A 14 -0.49 11.80 17.10
CA PRO A 14 0.15 11.21 15.91
C PRO A 14 0.65 9.78 16.12
N GLN A 15 0.76 9.34 17.37
CA GLN A 15 1.25 8.01 17.74
C GLN A 15 0.41 7.41 18.86
N ALA A 16 0.19 6.11 18.78
CA ALA A 16 -0.46 5.33 19.83
C ALA A 16 0.23 3.97 19.98
N THR A 17 -0.02 3.27 21.08
CA THR A 17 0.49 1.90 21.28
C THR A 17 -0.60 0.85 21.22
N ALA A 18 -1.87 1.26 21.32
CA ALA A 18 -3.01 0.35 21.29
C ALA A 18 -4.24 0.93 20.60
N VAL A 19 -5.13 0.04 20.17
CA VAL A 19 -6.46 0.36 19.64
C VAL A 19 -7.48 -0.67 20.09
N ALA A 20 -8.71 -0.23 20.40
CA ALA A 20 -9.88 -1.07 20.59
C ALA A 20 -10.82 -0.93 19.39
N ILE A 21 -11.33 -2.07 18.91
CA ILE A 21 -12.17 -2.16 17.73
C ILE A 21 -13.43 -2.96 18.08
N VAL A 22 -14.60 -2.41 17.79
CA VAL A 22 -15.89 -3.08 17.93
C VAL A 22 -16.66 -2.91 16.62
N GLU A 23 -17.17 -3.99 16.08
CA GLU A 23 -17.94 -4.01 14.81
C GLU A 23 -17.23 -3.28 13.67
N GLY A 24 -15.90 -3.43 13.58
CA GLY A 24 -15.09 -2.79 12.54
C GLY A 24 -14.80 -1.30 12.75
N CYS A 25 -15.25 -0.71 13.87
CA CYS A 25 -15.02 0.70 14.21
C CYS A 25 -14.01 0.83 15.35
N PHE A 26 -13.13 1.83 15.26
CA PHE A 26 -12.26 2.21 16.38
C PHE A 26 -13.09 2.89 17.47
N ILE A 27 -13.10 2.32 18.68
CA ILE A 27 -13.76 2.91 19.85
C ILE A 27 -12.77 3.58 20.80
N ALA A 28 -11.48 3.20 20.72
CA ALA A 28 -10.40 3.86 21.43
C ALA A 28 -9.08 3.71 20.66
N VAL A 29 -8.27 4.76 20.68
CA VAL A 29 -6.90 4.82 20.15
C VAL A 29 -6.04 5.59 21.14
N GLY A 30 -4.98 4.97 21.66
CA GLY A 30 -4.17 5.60 22.70
C GLY A 30 -3.05 4.70 23.21
N SER A 31 -2.72 4.85 24.50
CA SER A 31 -1.77 3.97 25.19
C SER A 31 -2.37 2.60 25.50
N ASP A 32 -1.52 1.63 25.77
CA ASP A 32 -1.95 0.29 26.20
C ASP A 32 -2.85 0.36 27.44
N ASP A 33 -2.47 1.17 28.43
CA ASP A 33 -3.25 1.32 29.68
C ASP A 33 -4.64 1.92 29.46
N GLU A 34 -4.76 2.88 28.57
CA GLU A 34 -6.04 3.49 28.22
C GLU A 34 -6.94 2.53 27.48
N VAL A 35 -6.40 1.84 26.50
CA VAL A 35 -7.17 0.98 25.59
C VAL A 35 -7.55 -0.37 26.23
N MET A 36 -6.68 -0.93 27.08
CA MET A 36 -6.96 -2.20 27.75
C MET A 36 -8.17 -2.13 28.72
N ARG A 37 -8.60 -0.94 29.11
CA ARG A 37 -9.83 -0.74 29.92
C ARG A 37 -11.12 -1.12 29.15
N PHE A 38 -11.05 -1.20 27.84
CA PHE A 38 -12.17 -1.61 26.99
C PHE A 38 -12.20 -3.12 26.71
N ALA A 39 -11.17 -3.87 27.17
CA ALA A 39 -11.15 -5.31 27.05
C ALA A 39 -12.01 -5.95 28.16
N ASP A 40 -12.98 -6.74 27.76
CA ASP A 40 -13.77 -7.61 28.62
C ASP A 40 -13.36 -9.09 28.46
N ASP A 41 -14.04 -9.99 29.16
CA ASP A 41 -13.76 -11.43 29.11
C ASP A 41 -13.98 -12.08 27.73
N HIS A 42 -14.65 -11.38 26.82
CA HIS A 42 -14.93 -11.83 25.45
C HIS A 42 -14.02 -11.15 24.40
N ALA A 43 -13.22 -10.18 24.82
CA ALA A 43 -12.36 -9.43 23.92
C ALA A 43 -11.19 -10.30 23.44
N GLN A 44 -10.98 -10.33 22.12
CA GLN A 44 -9.76 -10.88 21.55
C GLN A 44 -8.60 -9.88 21.72
N VAL A 45 -7.69 -10.18 22.62
CA VAL A 45 -6.50 -9.36 22.88
C VAL A 45 -5.33 -9.88 22.04
N ILE A 46 -4.74 -8.99 21.22
CA ILE A 46 -3.64 -9.34 20.31
C ILE A 46 -2.42 -8.47 20.63
N ASP A 47 -1.33 -9.11 21.05
CA ASP A 47 -0.04 -8.46 21.22
C ASP A 47 0.66 -8.28 19.86
N LEU A 48 0.97 -7.06 19.50
CA LEU A 48 1.64 -6.71 18.24
C LEU A 48 3.17 -6.83 18.30
N ASN A 49 3.73 -7.14 19.47
CA ASN A 49 5.19 -7.29 19.64
C ASN A 49 5.97 -6.10 19.03
N ARG A 50 5.53 -4.89 19.33
CA ARG A 50 6.11 -3.61 18.85
C ARG A 50 6.12 -3.44 17.33
N ARG A 51 5.33 -4.20 16.58
CA ARG A 51 5.19 -4.01 15.15
C ARG A 51 4.59 -2.65 14.82
N ARG A 52 5.06 -2.08 13.71
CA ARG A 52 4.49 -0.84 13.19
C ARG A 52 3.13 -1.11 12.55
N VAL A 53 2.18 -0.24 12.88
CA VAL A 53 0.83 -0.23 12.30
C VAL A 53 0.58 1.12 11.66
N ILE A 54 0.10 1.10 10.45
CA ILE A 54 -0.30 2.28 9.68
C ILE A 54 -1.73 2.11 9.19
N PRO A 55 -2.45 3.20 8.90
CA PRO A 55 -3.72 3.12 8.21
C PRO A 55 -3.60 2.40 6.86
N GLY A 56 -4.67 1.75 6.42
CA GLY A 56 -4.74 1.15 5.09
C GLY A 56 -4.45 2.19 4.00
N LEU A 57 -3.79 1.76 2.93
CA LEU A 57 -3.47 2.65 1.83
C LEU A 57 -4.74 3.00 1.04
N ILE A 58 -4.99 4.28 0.87
CA ILE A 58 -6.10 4.83 0.08
C ILE A 58 -5.50 5.68 -1.03
N ASP A 59 -5.65 5.22 -2.27
CA ASP A 59 -5.21 5.97 -3.44
C ASP A 59 -6.43 6.66 -4.08
N SER A 60 -6.42 8.00 -4.11
CA SER A 60 -7.50 8.81 -4.68
C SER A 60 -7.40 8.98 -6.20
N HIS A 61 -6.28 8.56 -6.83
CA HIS A 61 -6.06 8.63 -8.27
C HIS A 61 -5.30 7.39 -8.75
N LEU A 62 -6.03 6.34 -9.07
CA LEU A 62 -5.46 5.07 -9.50
C LEU A 62 -6.08 4.57 -10.80
N HIS A 63 -5.24 4.26 -11.76
CA HIS A 63 -5.64 3.59 -13.00
C HIS A 63 -5.53 2.06 -12.87
N PHE A 64 -6.14 1.49 -11.83
CA PHE A 64 -5.97 0.08 -11.44
C PHE A 64 -6.30 -0.90 -12.58
N ILE A 65 -7.50 -0.78 -13.16
CA ILE A 65 -7.94 -1.68 -14.25
C ILE A 65 -7.10 -1.44 -15.50
N ARG A 66 -6.99 -0.18 -15.94
CA ARG A 66 -6.29 0.17 -17.18
C ARG A 66 -4.79 -0.13 -17.08
N GLY A 67 -4.16 0.18 -15.96
CA GLY A 67 -2.75 -0.12 -15.70
C GLY A 67 -2.50 -1.63 -15.66
N GLY A 68 -3.37 -2.39 -14.97
CA GLY A 68 -3.23 -3.84 -14.85
C GLY A 68 -3.43 -4.59 -16.17
N LEU A 69 -4.45 -4.23 -16.96
CA LEU A 69 -4.76 -4.87 -18.23
C LEU A 69 -3.62 -4.80 -19.24
N ASN A 70 -2.91 -3.69 -19.26
CA ASN A 70 -1.88 -3.44 -20.28
C ASN A 70 -0.46 -3.64 -19.76
N TYR A 71 -0.27 -3.87 -18.46
CA TYR A 71 1.04 -3.90 -17.82
C TYR A 71 2.07 -4.80 -18.52
N ASN A 72 1.65 -6.00 -18.90
CA ASN A 72 2.52 -6.98 -19.58
C ASN A 72 2.68 -6.75 -21.08
N MET A 73 1.87 -5.87 -21.67
CA MET A 73 1.88 -5.57 -23.10
C MET A 73 2.59 -4.24 -23.42
N GLU A 74 3.00 -3.50 -22.41
CA GLU A 74 3.63 -2.19 -22.55
C GLU A 74 5.14 -2.29 -22.34
N LEU A 75 5.89 -1.67 -23.23
CA LEU A 75 7.33 -1.45 -23.03
C LEU A 75 7.53 -0.29 -22.08
N ARG A 76 7.91 -0.59 -20.85
CA ARG A 76 8.11 0.40 -19.82
C ARG A 76 9.50 1.01 -19.89
N TRP A 77 9.54 2.33 -19.79
CA TRP A 77 10.80 3.11 -19.79
C TRP A 77 11.23 3.57 -18.39
N ASP A 78 10.58 3.08 -17.35
CA ASP A 78 10.98 3.37 -15.98
C ASP A 78 12.44 3.00 -15.73
N GLY A 79 13.22 3.94 -15.19
CA GLY A 79 14.62 3.73 -14.83
C GLY A 79 15.59 3.55 -16.01
N ILE A 80 15.19 3.86 -17.25
CA ILE A 80 16.09 3.84 -18.40
C ILE A 80 17.02 5.05 -18.34
N PRO A 81 18.38 4.84 -18.42
CA PRO A 81 19.32 5.93 -18.15
C PRO A 81 19.48 6.92 -19.29
N SER A 82 19.08 6.57 -20.52
CA SER A 82 19.24 7.47 -21.68
C SER A 82 18.20 7.20 -22.78
N LEU A 83 17.96 8.20 -23.62
CA LEU A 83 17.11 8.07 -24.81
C LEU A 83 17.68 7.00 -25.77
N ALA A 84 18.99 6.89 -25.92
CA ALA A 84 19.61 5.87 -26.75
C ALA A 84 19.28 4.46 -26.26
N ASP A 85 19.26 4.24 -24.95
CA ASP A 85 18.84 2.96 -24.34
C ASP A 85 17.37 2.69 -24.55
N ALA A 86 16.53 3.71 -24.39
CA ALA A 86 15.10 3.63 -24.66
C ALA A 86 14.82 3.19 -26.10
N MET A 87 15.45 3.86 -27.05
CA MET A 87 15.28 3.54 -28.49
C MET A 87 15.83 2.16 -28.85
N ARG A 88 16.89 1.71 -28.23
CA ARG A 88 17.43 0.35 -28.41
C ARG A 88 16.44 -0.70 -27.91
N ARG A 89 15.83 -0.47 -26.73
CA ARG A 89 14.77 -1.37 -26.20
C ARG A 89 13.55 -1.40 -27.11
N LEU A 90 13.11 -0.23 -27.60
CA LEU A 90 11.99 -0.14 -28.53
C LEU A 90 12.26 -0.94 -29.82
N LYS A 91 13.43 -0.76 -30.42
CA LYS A 91 13.84 -1.51 -31.62
C LYS A 91 13.83 -3.02 -31.38
N GLY A 92 14.35 -3.47 -30.24
CA GLY A 92 14.33 -4.87 -29.85
C GLY A 92 12.91 -5.41 -29.62
N GLN A 93 12.01 -4.61 -29.06
CA GLN A 93 10.61 -5.01 -28.86
C GLN A 93 9.87 -5.10 -30.19
N VAL A 94 10.04 -4.13 -31.08
CA VAL A 94 9.45 -4.16 -32.44
C VAL A 94 9.88 -5.41 -33.19
N ALA A 95 11.15 -5.78 -33.12
CA ALA A 95 11.66 -6.97 -33.80
C ALA A 95 11.05 -8.31 -33.29
N ARG A 96 10.56 -8.33 -32.05
CA ARG A 96 9.93 -9.52 -31.43
C ARG A 96 8.41 -9.51 -31.51
N THR A 97 7.81 -8.37 -31.85
CA THR A 97 6.34 -8.21 -31.89
C THR A 97 5.84 -8.56 -33.28
N PRO A 98 5.03 -9.63 -33.44
CA PRO A 98 4.50 -10.02 -34.75
C PRO A 98 3.45 -9.02 -35.23
N ALA A 99 3.43 -8.79 -36.55
CA ALA A 99 2.35 -8.01 -37.18
C ALA A 99 1.00 -8.74 -37.03
N PRO A 100 -0.13 -8.02 -36.83
CA PRO A 100 -0.30 -6.55 -36.86
C PRO A 100 -0.27 -5.91 -35.46
N GLN A 101 0.40 -6.48 -34.48
CA GLN A 101 0.42 -5.98 -33.10
C GLN A 101 1.19 -4.66 -32.98
N TRP A 102 0.65 -3.77 -32.16
CA TRP A 102 1.30 -2.51 -31.80
C TRP A 102 2.25 -2.69 -30.62
N VAL A 103 3.39 -2.01 -30.67
CA VAL A 103 4.24 -1.81 -29.50
C VAL A 103 3.81 -0.51 -28.81
N ARG A 104 3.36 -0.62 -27.57
CA ARG A 104 3.02 0.53 -26.71
C ARG A 104 4.18 0.82 -25.78
N VAL A 105 4.45 2.10 -25.57
CA VAL A 105 5.49 2.59 -24.67
C VAL A 105 4.85 3.47 -23.59
N THR A 106 5.31 3.33 -22.35
CA THR A 106 4.89 4.13 -21.19
C THR A 106 6.10 4.57 -20.39
#